data_17091b25baac32faac5c079df3a9622f
#
_entry.id   17091b25baac32faac5c079df3a9622f
#
_cell.length_a   1.000
_cell.length_b   1.000
_cell.length_c   1.000
_cell.angle_alpha   90.00
_cell.angle_beta   90.00
_cell.angle_gamma   90.00
#
_symmetry.space_group_name_H-M   'P 1'
#
loop_
_entity.id
_entity.type
_entity.pdbx_description
1 polymer ?
#
loop_
_entity_poly.entity_id
_entity_poly.type
_entity_poly.pdbx_seq_one_letter_code
_entity_poly.pdbx_strand_id
1 'polypeptide(L)'
;ATPMTYPEGTESSEVRESYSELCLMLPSDWPFAHDRILSMGEQAAWPLRMIRDLAKFPHAHHLWMSYGFILPNSESNEPFTTESDLCGVLMVQFDGELGELTLDDGIIIQLLMPVLLYADELEAYDRLGPDALIERILDCTHESFLLDLHRSHVAQGLLK
;
A
#
# COMPACT_ATOMS: atom_id res chain seq x y z
N ALA A 1 8.30 -17.39 6.32
CA ALA A 1 7.64 -16.60 5.27
C ALA A 1 7.57 -17.42 3.99
N THR A 2 6.52 -17.28 3.20
CA THR A 2 6.37 -17.95 1.90
C THR A 2 6.70 -16.91 0.81
N PRO A 3 7.58 -17.21 -0.16
CA PRO A 3 7.89 -16.27 -1.22
C PRO A 3 6.66 -16.01 -2.10
N MET A 4 6.58 -14.80 -2.67
CA MET A 4 5.56 -14.47 -3.66
C MET A 4 5.84 -15.21 -4.98
N THR A 5 4.80 -15.33 -5.82
CA THR A 5 4.92 -15.93 -7.15
C THR A 5 5.39 -14.89 -8.15
N TYR A 6 6.47 -15.19 -8.86
CA TYR A 6 6.97 -14.31 -9.92
C TYR A 6 6.05 -14.30 -11.15
N PRO A 7 6.00 -13.19 -11.90
CA PRO A 7 5.36 -13.17 -13.21
C PRO A 7 5.98 -14.21 -14.17
N GLU A 8 5.15 -14.79 -15.04
CA GLU A 8 5.63 -15.70 -16.08
C GLU A 8 6.65 -15.01 -17.00
N GLY A 9 7.76 -15.70 -17.27
CA GLY A 9 8.84 -15.19 -18.13
C GLY A 9 9.91 -14.39 -17.39
N THR A 10 9.80 -14.21 -16.07
CA THR A 10 10.87 -13.61 -15.26
C THR A 10 11.99 -14.61 -15.05
N GLU A 11 13.21 -14.28 -15.49
CA GLU A 11 14.37 -15.14 -15.21
C GLU A 11 14.76 -15.02 -13.72
N SER A 12 14.99 -16.15 -13.07
CA SER A 12 15.33 -16.19 -11.63
C SER A 12 16.61 -15.45 -11.25
N SER A 13 17.44 -15.10 -12.25
CA SER A 13 18.64 -14.28 -12.06
C SER A 13 18.36 -12.77 -11.96
N GLU A 14 17.18 -12.32 -12.39
CA GLU A 14 16.78 -10.91 -12.43
C GLU A 14 16.02 -10.50 -11.19
N VAL A 15 15.46 -11.46 -10.45
CA VAL A 15 14.63 -11.16 -9.28
C VAL A 15 15.30 -11.69 -8.02
N ARG A 16 15.77 -10.78 -7.21
CA ARG A 16 16.38 -11.07 -5.90
C ARG A 16 15.40 -11.01 -4.74
N GLU A 17 14.25 -10.37 -4.96
CA GLU A 17 13.30 -10.00 -3.92
C GLU A 17 12.13 -10.96 -3.93
N SER A 18 12.22 -12.01 -3.13
CA SER A 18 11.13 -13.00 -3.00
C SER A 18 10.18 -12.69 -1.86
N TYR A 19 10.52 -11.70 -1.02
CA TYR A 19 9.79 -11.40 0.21
C TYR A 19 9.52 -9.92 0.32
N SER A 20 8.39 -9.56 0.91
CA SER A 20 8.05 -8.20 1.27
C SER A 20 7.43 -8.15 2.65
N GLU A 21 7.74 -7.08 3.37
CA GLU A 21 7.07 -6.71 4.61
C GLU A 21 6.24 -5.46 4.36
N LEU A 22 5.05 -5.41 4.94
CA LEU A 22 4.15 -4.28 4.80
C LEU A 22 4.22 -3.38 6.03
N CYS A 23 4.42 -2.09 5.79
CA CYS A 23 4.44 -1.07 6.81
C CYS A 23 3.31 -0.06 6.55
N LEU A 24 2.60 0.35 7.59
CA LEU A 24 1.60 1.42 7.51
C LEU A 24 1.92 2.46 8.56
N MET A 25 2.01 3.71 8.14
CA MET A 25 2.24 4.85 9.03
C MET A 25 0.90 5.42 9.50
N LEU A 26 0.63 5.30 10.80
CA LEU A 26 -0.59 5.81 11.41
C LEU A 26 -0.31 7.07 12.24
N PRO A 27 -1.25 8.02 12.33
CA PRO A 27 -1.13 9.14 13.24
C PRO A 27 -0.87 8.72 14.68
N SER A 28 -0.12 9.52 15.42
CA SER A 28 0.27 9.21 16.80
C SER A 28 -0.92 9.13 17.77
N ASP A 29 -2.03 9.75 17.41
CA ASP A 29 -3.30 9.76 18.14
C ASP A 29 -4.29 8.69 17.63
N TRP A 30 -3.85 7.80 16.71
CA TRP A 30 -4.68 6.69 16.26
C TRP A 30 -5.13 5.86 17.48
N PRO A 31 -6.42 5.54 17.60
CA PRO A 31 -6.98 4.95 18.82
C PRO A 31 -6.61 3.46 18.98
N PHE A 32 -5.32 3.19 19.11
CA PHE A 32 -4.85 1.86 19.50
C PHE A 32 -5.14 1.60 20.97
N ALA A 33 -5.88 0.54 21.26
CA ALA A 33 -5.91 -0.01 22.60
C ALA A 33 -4.63 -0.82 22.81
N HIS A 34 -3.63 -0.22 23.46
CA HIS A 34 -2.31 -0.82 23.72
C HIS A 34 -2.38 -2.24 24.29
N ASP A 35 -3.43 -2.57 25.03
CA ASP A 35 -3.57 -3.86 25.73
C ASP A 35 -4.52 -4.84 25.00
N ARG A 36 -5.28 -4.42 23.99
CA ARG A 36 -6.37 -5.22 23.43
C ARG A 36 -6.64 -4.92 21.95
N ILE A 37 -5.71 -5.24 21.08
CA ILE A 37 -5.93 -5.17 19.62
C ILE A 37 -7.24 -5.89 19.23
N LEU A 38 -7.59 -6.97 19.91
CA LEU A 38 -8.81 -7.75 19.65
C LEU A 38 -10.11 -7.06 20.10
N SER A 39 -10.05 -6.02 20.91
CA SER A 39 -11.22 -5.27 21.40
C SER A 39 -11.35 -3.87 20.78
N MET A 40 -10.53 -3.54 19.79
CA MET A 40 -10.66 -2.30 19.05
C MET A 40 -11.97 -2.31 18.27
N GLY A 41 -12.71 -1.20 18.31
CA GLY A 41 -13.86 -1.00 17.45
C GLY A 41 -13.49 -1.12 15.96
N GLU A 42 -14.44 -1.45 15.12
CA GLU A 42 -14.19 -1.64 13.67
C GLU A 42 -13.53 -0.45 13.00
N GLN A 43 -13.89 0.76 13.40
CA GLN A 43 -13.35 2.02 12.91
C GLN A 43 -11.86 2.21 13.21
N ALA A 44 -11.36 1.66 14.33
CA ALA A 44 -9.94 1.75 14.67
C ALA A 44 -9.12 0.57 14.11
N ALA A 45 -9.76 -0.58 13.90
CA ALA A 45 -9.10 -1.82 13.52
C ALA A 45 -8.98 -2.04 11.99
N TRP A 46 -9.67 -1.25 11.16
CA TRP A 46 -9.69 -1.46 9.71
C TRP A 46 -8.28 -1.40 9.05
N PRO A 47 -7.32 -0.52 9.47
CA PRO A 47 -6.01 -0.51 8.83
C PRO A 47 -5.23 -1.81 9.08
N LEU A 48 -5.41 -2.42 10.26
CA LEU A 48 -4.80 -3.71 10.57
C LEU A 48 -5.42 -4.85 9.75
N ARG A 49 -6.73 -4.79 9.51
CA ARG A 49 -7.40 -5.75 8.62
C ARG A 49 -6.93 -5.58 7.18
N MET A 50 -6.89 -4.35 6.69
CA MET A 50 -6.40 -4.03 5.35
C MET A 50 -4.97 -4.57 5.13
N ILE A 51 -4.03 -4.27 6.02
CA ILE A 51 -2.64 -4.71 5.89
C ILE A 51 -2.52 -6.25 5.93
N ARG A 52 -3.31 -6.91 6.80
CA ARG A 52 -3.37 -8.37 6.87
C ARG A 52 -3.89 -8.99 5.56
N ASP A 53 -4.92 -8.39 4.97
CA ASP A 53 -5.56 -8.91 3.77
C ASP A 53 -4.67 -8.63 2.54
N LEU A 54 -3.99 -7.48 2.48
CA LEU A 54 -2.93 -7.18 1.52
C LEU A 54 -1.77 -8.18 1.59
N ALA A 55 -1.31 -8.53 2.80
CA ALA A 55 -0.23 -9.50 2.98
C ALA A 55 -0.59 -10.92 2.47
N LYS A 56 -1.87 -11.27 2.45
CA LYS A 56 -2.37 -12.55 1.93
C LYS A 56 -2.66 -12.52 0.44
N PHE A 57 -2.93 -11.35 -0.11
CA PHE A 57 -3.42 -11.20 -1.48
C PHE A 57 -2.48 -11.81 -2.53
N PRO A 58 -1.16 -11.57 -2.54
CA PRO A 58 -0.26 -12.17 -3.51
C PRO A 58 -0.28 -13.69 -3.50
N HIS A 59 -0.36 -14.30 -2.31
CA HIS A 59 -0.38 -15.73 -2.15
C HIS A 59 -1.71 -16.36 -2.59
N ALA A 60 -2.83 -15.69 -2.31
CA ALA A 60 -4.16 -16.15 -2.71
C ALA A 60 -4.39 -16.10 -4.21
N HIS A 61 -3.75 -15.14 -4.89
CA HIS A 61 -3.96 -14.88 -6.32
C HIS A 61 -2.74 -15.24 -7.19
N HIS A 62 -1.68 -15.80 -6.60
CA HIS A 62 -0.43 -16.14 -7.30
C HIS A 62 0.16 -14.95 -8.06
N LEU A 63 0.24 -13.80 -7.41
CA LEU A 63 0.72 -12.54 -7.96
C LEU A 63 2.02 -12.10 -7.29
N TRP A 64 2.74 -11.24 -8.01
CA TRP A 64 3.86 -10.47 -7.48
C TRP A 64 3.37 -9.08 -7.06
N MET A 65 3.64 -8.68 -5.83
CA MET A 65 3.32 -7.35 -5.30
C MET A 65 4.62 -6.62 -5.00
N SER A 66 4.82 -5.50 -5.67
CA SER A 66 6.01 -4.65 -5.54
C SER A 66 5.63 -3.18 -5.68
N TYR A 67 6.62 -2.30 -5.75
CA TYR A 67 6.42 -0.89 -6.08
C TYR A 67 5.50 -0.69 -7.29
N GLY A 68 4.59 0.25 -7.19
CA GLY A 68 3.63 0.56 -8.24
C GLY A 68 2.43 -0.39 -8.33
N PHE A 69 2.39 -1.46 -7.54
CA PHE A 69 1.22 -2.34 -7.52
C PHE A 69 0.01 -1.58 -6.98
N ILE A 70 -1.10 -1.62 -7.72
CA ILE A 70 -2.35 -0.94 -7.38
C ILE A 70 -3.47 -1.95 -7.18
N LEU A 71 -4.31 -1.72 -6.18
CA LEU A 71 -5.44 -2.59 -5.86
C LEU A 71 -6.62 -1.79 -5.31
N PRO A 72 -7.81 -1.84 -5.94
CA PRO A 72 -9.03 -1.32 -5.34
C PRO A 72 -9.49 -2.21 -4.17
N ASN A 73 -10.18 -1.62 -3.19
CA ASN A 73 -10.74 -2.36 -2.05
C ASN A 73 -11.84 -3.36 -2.47
N SER A 74 -12.58 -3.01 -3.52
CA SER A 74 -13.60 -3.87 -4.13
C SER A 74 -13.79 -3.50 -5.60
N GLU A 75 -14.51 -4.33 -6.37
CA GLU A 75 -14.87 -4.05 -7.77
C GLU A 75 -15.71 -2.75 -7.92
N SER A 76 -16.42 -2.36 -6.88
CA SER A 76 -17.26 -1.15 -6.83
C SER A 76 -16.56 0.04 -6.16
N ASN A 77 -15.27 -0.06 -5.87
CA ASN A 77 -14.49 0.97 -5.15
C ASN A 77 -15.13 1.37 -3.81
N GLU A 78 -15.57 0.38 -3.03
CA GLU A 78 -16.12 0.65 -1.69
C GLU A 78 -15.04 1.19 -0.76
N PRO A 79 -15.34 2.24 0.02
CA PRO A 79 -14.39 2.78 0.97
C PRO A 79 -13.94 1.79 2.04
N PHE A 80 -12.71 1.93 2.54
CA PHE A 80 -12.19 1.13 3.65
C PHE A 80 -12.88 1.41 4.98
N THR A 81 -13.45 2.60 5.13
CA THR A 81 -14.12 3.08 6.34
C THR A 81 -15.26 4.03 5.97
N THR A 82 -16.21 4.22 6.87
CA THR A 82 -17.30 5.20 6.70
C THR A 82 -16.85 6.65 6.91
N GLU A 83 -15.62 6.87 7.35
CA GLU A 83 -15.08 8.20 7.66
C GLU A 83 -14.32 8.83 6.47
N SER A 84 -14.11 8.09 5.39
CA SER A 84 -13.37 8.55 4.22
C SER A 84 -13.79 7.81 2.96
N ASP A 85 -13.65 8.44 1.80
CA ASP A 85 -13.90 7.85 0.48
C ASP A 85 -12.66 7.15 -0.10
N LEU A 86 -11.59 6.96 0.68
CA LEU A 86 -10.40 6.21 0.29
C LEU A 86 -10.78 4.74 0.06
N CYS A 87 -10.54 4.23 -1.16
CA CYS A 87 -11.08 2.94 -1.63
C CYS A 87 -10.09 2.07 -2.38
N GLY A 88 -8.82 2.47 -2.44
CA GLY A 88 -7.77 1.67 -3.07
C GLY A 88 -6.42 1.88 -2.42
N VAL A 89 -5.44 1.11 -2.84
CA VAL A 89 -4.06 1.20 -2.38
C VAL A 89 -3.10 1.23 -3.56
N LEU A 90 -2.01 1.98 -3.41
CA LEU A 90 -0.83 1.96 -4.26
C LEU A 90 0.36 1.56 -3.40
N MET A 91 1.11 0.54 -3.80
CA MET A 91 2.30 0.11 -3.09
C MET A 91 3.49 1.00 -3.41
N VAL A 92 4.07 1.57 -2.38
CA VAL A 92 5.27 2.40 -2.43
C VAL A 92 6.38 1.70 -1.67
N GLN A 93 7.58 1.76 -2.18
CA GLN A 93 8.78 1.29 -1.49
C GLN A 93 9.41 2.44 -0.72
N PHE A 94 9.96 2.18 0.46
CA PHE A 94 10.74 3.16 1.17
C PHE A 94 12.04 3.46 0.41
N ASP A 95 12.50 4.70 0.45
CA ASP A 95 13.74 5.10 -0.18
C ASP A 95 14.98 4.69 0.63
N GLY A 96 16.09 4.46 -0.08
CA GLY A 96 17.40 4.21 0.49
C GLY A 96 17.48 2.92 1.31
N GLU A 97 18.25 2.96 2.39
CA GLU A 97 18.52 1.79 3.25
C GLU A 97 17.26 1.24 3.96
N LEU A 98 16.17 2.02 4.02
CA LEU A 98 14.89 1.58 4.58
C LEU A 98 14.04 0.82 3.57
N GLY A 99 14.37 0.85 2.28
CA GLY A 99 13.60 0.18 1.24
C GLY A 99 13.83 -1.31 1.16
N GLU A 100 14.99 -1.77 1.58
CA GLU A 100 15.41 -3.17 1.47
C GLU A 100 16.20 -3.63 2.68
N LEU A 101 15.92 -4.83 3.14
CA LEU A 101 16.70 -5.53 4.15
C LEU A 101 17.36 -6.77 3.53
N THR A 102 18.68 -6.78 3.48
CA THR A 102 19.43 -7.97 3.06
C THR A 102 19.80 -8.81 4.28
N LEU A 103 19.41 -10.07 4.28
CA LEU A 103 19.77 -11.04 5.32
C LEU A 103 21.15 -11.66 5.05
N ASP A 104 21.74 -12.31 6.07
CA ASP A 104 23.08 -12.94 5.99
C ASP A 104 23.20 -14.03 4.91
N ASP A 105 22.08 -14.68 4.55
CA ASP A 105 21.98 -15.69 3.51
C ASP A 105 21.75 -15.11 2.10
N GLY A 106 21.73 -13.79 1.98
CA GLY A 106 21.55 -13.07 0.72
C GLY A 106 20.07 -12.90 0.29
N ILE A 107 19.12 -13.27 1.13
CA ILE A 107 17.70 -12.98 0.90
C ILE A 107 17.47 -11.47 1.05
N ILE A 108 16.75 -10.90 0.10
CA ILE A 108 16.33 -9.50 0.13
C ILE A 108 14.84 -9.42 0.47
N ILE A 109 14.50 -8.59 1.46
CA ILE A 109 13.14 -8.28 1.87
C ILE A 109 12.85 -6.83 1.50
N GLN A 110 11.87 -6.61 0.64
CA GLN A 110 11.36 -5.27 0.33
C GLN A 110 10.46 -4.76 1.46
N LEU A 111 10.61 -3.50 1.82
CA LEU A 111 9.69 -2.81 2.72
C LEU A 111 8.71 -1.98 1.89
N LEU A 112 7.47 -2.42 1.82
CA LEU A 112 6.40 -1.80 1.06
C LEU A 112 5.40 -1.10 1.97
N MET A 113 4.91 0.04 1.51
CA MET A 113 3.92 0.84 2.21
C MET A 113 2.68 1.04 1.34
N PRO A 114 1.48 0.65 1.79
CA PRO A 114 0.26 0.98 1.09
C PRO A 114 -0.10 2.45 1.29
N VAL A 115 -0.12 3.21 0.21
CA VAL A 115 -0.65 4.57 0.15
C VAL A 115 -2.08 4.49 -0.33
N LEU A 116 -3.00 5.08 0.43
CA LEU A 116 -4.43 4.98 0.15
C LEU A 116 -4.85 5.95 -0.96
N LEU A 117 -5.74 5.49 -1.83
CA LEU A 117 -6.22 6.21 -3.00
C LEU A 117 -7.72 6.43 -2.98
N TYR A 118 -8.16 7.55 -3.56
CA TYR A 118 -9.53 7.81 -3.96
C TYR A 118 -9.86 7.17 -5.32
N ALA A 119 -11.13 7.02 -5.64
CA ALA A 119 -11.57 6.39 -6.89
C ALA A 119 -11.06 7.13 -8.14
N ASP A 120 -11.04 8.45 -8.14
CA ASP A 120 -10.51 9.26 -9.25
C ASP A 120 -8.99 9.12 -9.41
N GLU A 121 -8.27 8.80 -8.34
CA GLU A 121 -6.83 8.53 -8.38
C GLU A 121 -6.54 7.12 -8.91
N LEU A 122 -7.37 6.13 -8.59
CA LEU A 122 -7.33 4.81 -9.21
C LEU A 122 -7.51 4.90 -10.74
N GLU A 123 -8.50 5.70 -11.21
CA GLU A 123 -8.74 5.92 -12.63
C GLU A 123 -7.59 6.70 -13.30
N ALA A 124 -6.96 7.62 -12.58
CA ALA A 124 -5.86 8.42 -13.11
C ALA A 124 -4.55 7.64 -13.22
N TYR A 125 -4.39 6.55 -12.49
CA TYR A 125 -3.17 5.76 -12.41
C TYR A 125 -2.68 5.29 -13.79
N ASP A 126 -3.56 4.78 -14.64
CA ASP A 126 -3.20 4.27 -15.98
C ASP A 126 -2.59 5.35 -16.89
N ARG A 127 -2.89 6.62 -16.62
CA ARG A 127 -2.39 7.76 -17.41
C ARG A 127 -1.18 8.42 -16.78
N LEU A 128 -1.14 8.50 -15.46
CA LEU A 128 -0.07 9.17 -14.72
C LEU A 128 1.11 8.25 -14.45
N GLY A 129 0.84 6.98 -14.22
CA GLY A 129 1.79 6.05 -13.64
C GLY A 129 2.01 6.26 -12.13
N PRO A 130 2.73 5.34 -11.47
CA PRO A 130 2.94 5.39 -10.03
C PRO A 130 3.71 6.63 -9.58
N ASP A 131 4.82 6.97 -10.24
CA ASP A 131 5.72 8.04 -9.82
C ASP A 131 5.01 9.40 -9.77
N ALA A 132 4.31 9.77 -10.85
CA ALA A 132 3.63 11.05 -10.93
C ALA A 132 2.44 11.13 -9.96
N LEU A 133 1.78 10.01 -9.67
CA LEU A 133 0.69 9.96 -8.69
C LEU A 133 1.25 10.11 -7.27
N ILE A 134 2.34 9.42 -6.95
CA ILE A 134 3.01 9.50 -5.65
C ILE A 134 3.54 10.92 -5.40
N GLU A 135 4.21 11.54 -6.38
CA GLU A 135 4.70 12.91 -6.28
C GLU A 135 3.58 13.89 -5.91
N ARG A 136 2.42 13.80 -6.58
CA ARG A 136 1.25 14.63 -6.27
C ARG A 136 0.67 14.39 -4.87
N ILE A 137 0.67 13.13 -4.42
CA ILE A 137 0.21 12.79 -3.07
C ILE A 137 1.17 13.40 -2.04
N LEU A 138 2.48 13.26 -2.23
CA LEU A 138 3.49 13.85 -1.35
C LEU A 138 3.39 15.37 -1.29
N ASP A 139 3.18 16.03 -2.43
CA ASP A 139 2.98 17.49 -2.48
C ASP A 139 1.78 17.92 -1.62
N CYS A 140 0.66 17.18 -1.67
CA CYS A 140 -0.54 17.54 -0.90
C CYS A 140 -0.45 17.14 0.59
N THR A 141 0.40 16.18 0.94
CA THR A 141 0.57 15.68 2.31
C THR A 141 1.84 16.19 3.00
N HIS A 142 2.49 17.21 2.43
CA HIS A 142 3.74 17.77 2.95
C HIS A 142 4.84 16.72 3.12
N GLU A 143 5.09 15.95 2.06
CA GLU A 143 6.10 14.90 1.99
C GLU A 143 5.90 13.76 3.03
N SER A 144 4.66 13.52 3.44
CA SER A 144 4.33 12.51 4.43
C SER A 144 3.44 11.41 3.85
N PHE A 145 3.77 10.15 4.12
CA PHE A 145 2.91 8.99 3.88
C PHE A 145 2.09 8.57 5.11
N LEU A 146 1.98 9.46 6.09
CA LEU A 146 1.10 9.25 7.24
C LEU A 146 -0.35 9.10 6.75
N LEU A 147 -1.07 8.12 7.28
CA LEU A 147 -2.47 7.92 6.93
C LEU A 147 -3.29 9.16 7.28
N ASP A 148 -3.77 9.85 6.26
CA ASP A 148 -4.69 10.98 6.37
C ASP A 148 -5.99 10.63 5.65
N LEU A 149 -7.07 10.45 6.41
CA LEU A 149 -8.39 10.09 5.90
C LEU A 149 -9.07 11.22 5.12
N HIS A 150 -8.56 12.44 5.24
CA HIS A 150 -9.18 13.65 4.69
C HIS A 150 -8.24 14.46 3.79
N ARG A 151 -7.15 13.83 3.33
CA ARG A 151 -6.27 14.50 2.37
C ARG A 151 -7.01 14.94 1.12
N SER A 152 -6.49 15.93 0.44
CA SER A 152 -7.06 16.38 -0.83
C SER A 152 -6.91 15.33 -1.94
N HIS A 153 -7.89 15.28 -2.85
CA HIS A 153 -7.80 14.50 -4.09
C HIS A 153 -6.79 15.13 -5.04
N VAL A 154 -5.85 14.35 -5.56
CA VAL A 154 -4.78 14.85 -6.43
C VAL A 154 -5.05 14.60 -7.93
N ALA A 155 -6.10 13.85 -8.26
CA ALA A 155 -6.51 13.57 -9.63
C ALA A 155 -7.57 14.56 -10.17
N GLN A 156 -8.08 15.47 -9.35
CA GLN A 156 -9.10 16.43 -9.78
C GLN A 156 -8.65 17.25 -10.98
N GLY A 157 -9.48 17.24 -12.03
CA GLY A 157 -9.21 17.98 -13.28
C GLY A 157 -8.39 17.22 -14.33
N LEU A 158 -7.89 16.01 -14.03
CA LEU A 158 -7.15 15.17 -14.96
C LEU A 158 -8.06 14.23 -15.79
N LEU A 159 -9.28 14.01 -15.33
CA LEU A 159 -10.24 13.09 -15.95
C LEU A 159 -11.15 13.74 -17.01
N LYS A 160 -10.78 14.95 -17.50
CA LYS A 160 -11.52 15.66 -18.56
C LYS A 160 -10.99 15.37 -19.94
#